data_1ad2908bc134ec3e23fbd11d9cea1467
#
_entry.id   1ad2908bc134ec3e23fbd11d9cea1467
#
_cell.length_a   1.000
_cell.length_b   1.000
_cell.length_c   1.000
_cell.angle_alpha   90.00
_cell.angle_beta   90.00
_cell.angle_gamma   90.00
#
_symmetry.space_group_name_H-M   'P 1'
#
loop_
_entity.id
_entity.type
_entity.pdbx_description
1 polymer ?
#
loop_
_entity_poly.entity_id
_entity_poly.type
_entity_poly.pdbx_seq_one_letter_code
_entity_poly.pdbx_strand_id
1 'polypeptide(L)'
;MLKFMAKYVVLALLLMGCAGLDMGKENLEKFEDTSEAYLMALRWGEYETAYGFKRRPNSYDEIPDFHDLRDVRVTSHRIKQTIISEDEMTVMQIVDFQYYRMRNVTVKTITDRQKWEYDQEKKRWYLMSDLPNFE
;
A
#
# COMPACT_ATOMS: atom_id res chain seq x y z
N MET A 1 -39.52 39.92 -1.12
CA MET A 1 -39.13 38.86 -2.04
C MET A 1 -37.61 38.71 -2.18
N LEU A 2 -36.84 39.75 -2.30
CA LEU A 2 -35.37 39.69 -2.42
C LEU A 2 -34.64 39.14 -1.19
N LYS A 3 -35.21 39.29 0.02
CA LYS A 3 -34.59 38.75 1.26
C LYS A 3 -34.68 37.23 1.41
N PHE A 4 -35.61 36.57 0.73
CA PHE A 4 -35.75 35.09 0.77
C PHE A 4 -34.81 34.41 -0.20
N MET A 5 -34.47 35.01 -1.34
CA MET A 5 -33.54 34.44 -2.30
C MET A 5 -32.08 34.45 -1.80
N ALA A 6 -31.70 35.45 -1.00
CA ALA A 6 -30.35 35.52 -0.43
C ALA A 6 -30.07 34.41 0.58
N LYS A 7 -31.09 33.92 1.31
CA LYS A 7 -30.94 32.80 2.26
C LYS A 7 -30.70 31.46 1.58
N TYR A 8 -31.28 31.22 0.42
CA TYR A 8 -31.09 29.96 -0.32
C TYR A 8 -29.76 29.93 -1.07
N VAL A 9 -29.25 31.07 -1.51
CA VAL A 9 -27.93 31.16 -2.16
C VAL A 9 -26.80 30.88 -1.17
N VAL A 10 -26.92 31.36 0.07
CA VAL A 10 -25.92 31.11 1.13
C VAL A 10 -25.96 29.67 1.61
N LEU A 11 -27.13 29.02 1.62
CA LEU A 11 -27.27 27.62 2.00
C LEU A 11 -26.70 26.67 0.92
N ALA A 12 -26.82 27.04 -0.36
CA ALA A 12 -26.28 26.26 -1.47
C ALA A 12 -24.72 26.30 -1.54
N LEU A 13 -24.12 27.40 -1.08
CA LEU A 13 -22.64 27.53 -1.05
C LEU A 13 -21.97 26.72 0.07
N LEU A 14 -22.71 26.35 1.12
CA LEU A 14 -22.20 25.54 2.22
C LEU A 14 -22.15 24.04 1.92
N LEU A 15 -22.82 23.58 0.86
CA LEU A 15 -22.85 22.16 0.45
C LEU A 15 -21.73 21.78 -0.53
N MET A 16 -20.98 22.71 -1.07
CA MET A 16 -19.89 22.44 -2.01
C MET A 16 -18.54 22.15 -1.37
N GLY A 17 -18.42 22.28 -0.04
CA GLY A 17 -17.13 22.14 0.67
C GLY A 17 -16.72 20.71 1.05
N CYS A 18 -17.60 19.71 0.97
CA CYS A 18 -17.33 18.38 1.52
C CYS A 18 -16.86 17.34 0.49
N ALA A 19 -17.00 17.58 -0.81
CA ALA A 19 -16.69 16.57 -1.84
C ALA A 19 -15.19 16.31 -2.02
N GLY A 20 -14.31 17.29 -1.69
CA GLY A 20 -12.85 17.14 -1.83
C GLY A 20 -12.17 16.40 -0.68
N LEU A 21 -12.77 16.38 0.52
CA LEU A 21 -12.23 15.68 1.71
C LEU A 21 -12.51 14.18 1.69
N ASP A 22 -13.59 13.73 1.05
CA ASP A 22 -13.98 12.33 0.99
C ASP A 22 -13.11 11.51 0.02
N MET A 23 -12.57 12.11 -1.05
CA MET A 23 -11.76 11.42 -2.04
C MET A 23 -10.39 11.01 -1.49
N GLY A 24 -9.70 11.87 -0.73
CA GLY A 24 -8.43 11.56 -0.10
C GLY A 24 -8.56 10.47 0.96
N LYS A 25 -9.63 10.53 1.76
CA LYS A 25 -9.95 9.52 2.77
C LYS A 25 -10.24 8.15 2.14
N GLU A 26 -11.00 8.12 1.05
CA GLU A 26 -11.30 6.90 0.30
C GLU A 26 -10.03 6.27 -0.27
N ASN A 27 -9.10 7.06 -0.82
CA ASN A 27 -7.84 6.57 -1.35
C ASN A 27 -6.95 5.97 -0.25
N LEU A 28 -6.91 6.57 0.94
CA LEU A 28 -6.15 6.05 2.07
C LEU A 28 -6.77 4.77 2.64
N GLU A 29 -8.09 4.64 2.68
CA GLU A 29 -8.76 3.39 3.04
C GLU A 29 -8.42 2.27 2.05
N LYS A 30 -8.40 2.57 0.76
CA LYS A 30 -7.95 1.63 -0.29
C LYS A 30 -6.48 1.26 -0.13
N PHE A 31 -5.64 2.20 0.30
CA PHE A 31 -4.24 1.90 0.62
C PHE A 31 -4.13 0.91 1.77
N GLU A 32 -4.84 1.13 2.86
CA GLU A 32 -4.84 0.23 4.00
C GLU A 32 -5.25 -1.19 3.60
N ASP A 33 -6.33 -1.33 2.85
CA ASP A 33 -6.81 -2.62 2.34
C ASP A 33 -5.76 -3.29 1.42
N THR A 34 -5.16 -2.51 0.53
CA THR A 34 -4.15 -3.00 -0.43
C THR A 34 -2.88 -3.45 0.29
N SER A 35 -2.36 -2.64 1.21
CA SER A 35 -1.15 -2.96 1.95
C SER A 35 -1.35 -4.15 2.87
N GLU A 36 -2.50 -4.27 3.52
CA GLU A 36 -2.86 -5.43 4.33
C GLU A 36 -2.90 -6.70 3.49
N ALA A 37 -3.53 -6.67 2.32
CA ALA A 37 -3.58 -7.82 1.41
C ALA A 37 -2.17 -8.24 0.95
N TYR A 38 -1.29 -7.29 0.68
CA TYR A 38 0.12 -7.54 0.36
C TYR A 38 0.86 -8.20 1.53
N LEU A 39 0.74 -7.67 2.73
CA LEU A 39 1.37 -8.22 3.92
C LEU A 39 0.86 -9.64 4.23
N MET A 40 -0.42 -9.90 4.02
CA MET A 40 -1.01 -11.22 4.18
C MET A 40 -0.50 -12.20 3.12
N ALA A 41 -0.32 -11.77 1.88
CA ALA A 41 0.28 -12.62 0.84
C ALA A 41 1.70 -13.05 1.24
N LEU A 42 2.53 -12.14 1.74
CA LEU A 42 3.86 -12.46 2.27
C LEU A 42 3.79 -13.42 3.47
N ARG A 43 2.87 -13.17 4.39
CA ARG A 43 2.67 -13.99 5.60
C ARG A 43 2.34 -15.45 5.26
N TRP A 44 1.57 -15.66 4.23
CA TRP A 44 1.11 -17.01 3.83
C TRP A 44 1.96 -17.63 2.72
N GLY A 45 3.07 -16.99 2.34
CA GLY A 45 3.98 -17.53 1.33
C GLY A 45 3.45 -17.47 -0.10
N GLU A 46 2.49 -16.60 -0.35
CA GLU A 46 1.90 -16.36 -1.67
C GLU A 46 2.71 -15.27 -2.41
N TYR A 47 3.96 -15.59 -2.73
CA TYR A 47 4.93 -14.61 -3.25
C TYR A 47 4.59 -14.12 -4.66
N GLU A 48 4.03 -14.98 -5.51
CA GLU A 48 3.54 -14.57 -6.82
C GLU A 48 2.38 -13.58 -6.71
N THR A 49 1.49 -13.79 -5.75
CA THR A 49 0.40 -12.84 -5.43
C THR A 49 0.98 -11.53 -4.92
N ALA A 50 1.93 -11.57 -4.00
CA ALA A 50 2.61 -10.37 -3.49
C ALA A 50 3.30 -9.59 -4.62
N TYR A 51 3.97 -10.29 -5.52
CA TYR A 51 4.62 -9.68 -6.69
C TYR A 51 3.60 -9.00 -7.63
N GLY A 52 2.38 -9.52 -7.69
CA GLY A 52 1.30 -8.95 -8.48
C GLY A 52 0.85 -7.55 -8.04
N PHE A 53 1.21 -7.11 -6.83
CA PHE A 53 0.96 -5.74 -6.38
C PHE A 53 1.93 -4.73 -6.98
N LYS A 54 3.06 -5.18 -7.52
CA LYS A 54 4.01 -4.29 -8.17
C LYS A 54 3.41 -3.72 -9.46
N ARG A 55 3.70 -2.44 -9.69
CA ARG A 55 3.50 -1.88 -11.01
C ARG A 55 4.34 -2.69 -12.00
N ARG A 56 3.71 -3.13 -13.09
CA ARG A 56 4.41 -3.96 -14.08
C ARG A 56 5.71 -3.28 -14.49
N PRO A 57 6.84 -3.96 -14.24
CA PRO A 57 8.14 -3.39 -14.47
C PRO A 57 8.38 -3.14 -15.95
N ASN A 58 9.24 -2.19 -16.22
CA ASN A 58 9.99 -2.20 -17.46
C ASN A 58 10.68 -3.57 -17.57
N SER A 59 10.87 -4.06 -18.79
CA SER A 59 11.45 -5.38 -19.10
C SER A 59 12.86 -5.66 -18.51
N TYR A 60 13.35 -4.78 -17.65
CA TYR A 60 14.66 -4.83 -16.99
C TYR A 60 14.60 -5.14 -15.49
N ASP A 61 13.41 -5.18 -14.89
CA ASP A 61 13.30 -5.51 -13.47
C ASP A 61 13.47 -7.02 -13.27
N GLU A 62 14.30 -7.38 -12.31
CA GLU A 62 14.52 -8.77 -11.97
C GLU A 62 13.24 -9.39 -11.41
N ILE A 63 12.82 -10.48 -12.01
CA ILE A 63 11.74 -11.31 -11.45
C ILE A 63 12.31 -12.08 -10.27
N PRO A 64 11.65 -12.06 -9.09
CA PRO A 64 12.12 -12.84 -7.94
C PRO A 64 12.24 -14.32 -8.27
N ASP A 65 13.20 -15.00 -7.65
CA ASP A 65 13.27 -16.45 -7.69
C ASP A 65 12.20 -17.02 -6.74
N PHE A 66 11.02 -17.27 -7.28
CA PHE A 66 9.90 -17.82 -6.51
C PHE A 66 10.17 -19.21 -5.98
N HIS A 67 11.04 -19.99 -6.64
CA HIS A 67 11.43 -21.29 -6.14
C HIS A 67 12.24 -21.17 -4.84
N ASP A 68 13.18 -20.24 -4.80
CA ASP A 68 13.96 -19.94 -3.58
C ASP A 68 13.06 -19.40 -2.47
N LEU A 69 12.12 -18.53 -2.80
CA LEU A 69 11.18 -17.93 -1.84
C LEU A 69 10.27 -18.96 -1.16
N ARG A 70 10.01 -20.11 -1.78
CA ARG A 70 9.20 -21.18 -1.17
C ARG A 70 9.83 -21.76 0.09
N ASP A 71 11.14 -21.59 0.26
CA ASP A 71 11.86 -21.97 1.48
C ASP A 71 11.64 -20.99 2.65
N VAL A 72 11.15 -19.78 2.37
CA VAL A 72 10.96 -18.72 3.35
C VAL A 72 9.60 -18.83 4.05
N ARG A 73 9.62 -18.68 5.37
CA ARG A 73 8.41 -18.61 6.20
C ARG A 73 8.40 -17.29 6.98
N VAL A 74 7.49 -16.39 6.63
CA VAL A 74 7.25 -15.17 7.38
C VAL A 74 6.36 -15.50 8.57
N THR A 75 6.85 -15.24 9.78
CA THR A 75 6.12 -15.56 11.03
C THR A 75 5.30 -14.39 11.55
N SER A 76 5.79 -13.17 11.36
CA SER A 76 5.09 -11.95 11.79
C SER A 76 5.59 -10.73 11.03
N HIS A 77 4.82 -9.67 11.09
CA HIS A 77 5.22 -8.37 10.61
C HIS A 77 4.79 -7.27 11.58
N ARG A 78 5.48 -6.16 11.54
CA ARG A 78 5.13 -4.96 12.31
C ARG A 78 5.36 -3.71 11.47
N ILE A 79 4.31 -2.93 11.27
CA ILE A 79 4.41 -1.63 10.61
C ILE A 79 5.04 -0.65 11.60
N LYS A 80 6.22 -0.15 11.28
CA LYS A 80 6.97 0.79 12.13
C LYS A 80 6.60 2.23 11.85
N GLN A 81 6.40 2.58 10.59
CA GLN A 81 6.12 3.94 10.17
C GLN A 81 5.36 3.95 8.86
N THR A 82 4.41 4.89 8.74
CA THR A 82 3.69 5.18 7.50
C THR A 82 3.80 6.68 7.24
N ILE A 83 4.35 7.06 6.09
CA ILE A 83 4.55 8.44 5.68
C ILE A 83 3.72 8.68 4.43
N ILE A 84 2.78 9.61 4.53
CA ILE A 84 1.85 9.95 3.45
C ILE A 84 2.30 11.29 2.85
N SER A 85 2.41 11.36 1.51
CA SER A 85 2.71 12.60 0.80
C SER A 85 1.58 13.63 0.94
N GLU A 86 1.89 14.91 0.70
CA GLU A 86 0.90 16.00 0.80
C GLU A 86 -0.29 15.81 -0.14
N ASP A 87 -0.06 15.29 -1.34
CA ASP A 87 -1.09 14.99 -2.33
C ASP A 87 -1.84 13.68 -2.07
N GLU A 88 -1.43 12.92 -1.04
CA GLU A 88 -2.00 11.60 -0.68
C GLU A 88 -1.95 10.56 -1.80
N MET A 89 -1.00 10.72 -2.73
CA MET A 89 -0.82 9.85 -3.89
C MET A 89 0.38 8.92 -3.75
N THR A 90 1.23 9.15 -2.74
CA THR A 90 2.41 8.34 -2.45
C THR A 90 2.45 8.02 -0.96
N VAL A 91 2.71 6.76 -0.64
CA VAL A 91 2.91 6.30 0.74
C VAL A 91 4.24 5.57 0.84
N MET A 92 5.05 5.96 1.81
CA MET A 92 6.23 5.20 2.25
C MET A 92 5.87 4.45 3.52
N GLN A 93 6.01 3.14 3.53
CA GLN A 93 5.73 2.31 4.70
C GLN A 93 6.97 1.50 5.07
N ILE A 94 7.36 1.55 6.34
CA ILE A 94 8.49 0.79 6.87
C ILE A 94 7.92 -0.34 7.71
N VAL A 95 8.26 -1.57 7.35
CA VAL A 95 7.74 -2.79 7.97
C VAL A 95 8.89 -3.71 8.37
N ASP A 96 8.87 -4.18 9.61
CA ASP A 96 9.76 -5.24 10.05
C ASP A 96 9.07 -6.60 9.82
N PHE A 97 9.79 -7.54 9.21
CA PHE A 97 9.36 -8.91 9.06
C PHE A 97 10.23 -9.84 9.88
N GLN A 98 9.61 -10.73 10.64
CA GLN A 98 10.29 -11.89 11.21
C GLN A 98 10.05 -13.08 10.29
N TYR A 99 11.13 -13.81 9.98
CA TYR A 99 11.08 -14.94 9.07
C TYR A 99 12.17 -15.95 9.40
N TYR A 100 12.02 -17.14 8.88
CA TYR A 100 13.08 -18.15 8.85
C TYR A 100 13.06 -18.88 7.51
N ARG A 101 14.17 -19.51 7.19
CA ARG A 101 14.24 -20.44 6.06
C ARG A 101 14.11 -21.87 6.55
N MET A 102 13.40 -22.71 5.81
CA MET A 102 13.23 -24.11 6.18
C MET A 102 14.56 -24.89 6.22
N ARG A 103 15.53 -24.46 5.41
CA ARG A 103 16.89 -25.00 5.42
C ARG A 103 17.69 -24.66 6.67
N ASN A 104 17.36 -23.55 7.30
CA ASN A 104 18.02 -23.04 8.49
C ASN A 104 17.00 -22.32 9.36
N VAL A 105 16.49 -22.99 10.38
CA VAL A 105 15.37 -22.55 11.21
C VAL A 105 15.76 -21.46 12.21
N THR A 106 16.70 -20.57 11.86
CA THR A 106 17.04 -19.41 12.65
C THR A 106 16.12 -18.25 12.28
N VAL A 107 15.37 -17.75 13.25
CA VAL A 107 14.48 -16.59 13.05
C VAL A 107 15.33 -15.33 12.86
N LYS A 108 15.07 -14.63 11.78
CA LYS A 108 15.71 -13.36 11.42
C LYS A 108 14.67 -12.25 11.35
N THR A 109 15.11 -11.02 11.51
CA THR A 109 14.29 -9.82 11.31
C THR A 109 14.90 -8.97 10.20
N ILE A 110 14.10 -8.56 9.24
CA ILE A 110 14.51 -7.58 8.22
C ILE A 110 13.57 -6.38 8.26
N THR A 111 14.10 -5.23 7.89
CA THR A 111 13.33 -3.99 7.72
C THR A 111 13.13 -3.75 6.24
N ASP A 112 11.87 -3.73 5.82
CA ASP A 112 11.46 -3.49 4.45
C ASP A 112 10.93 -2.06 4.29
N ARG A 113 11.45 -1.35 3.29
CA ARG A 113 11.03 0.02 2.95
C ARG A 113 10.20 -0.03 1.69
N GLN A 114 8.89 0.09 1.86
CA GLN A 114 7.92 0.02 0.78
C GLN A 114 7.58 1.41 0.28
N LYS A 115 7.55 1.56 -1.03
CA LYS A 115 7.01 2.75 -1.69
C LYS A 115 5.78 2.36 -2.47
N TRP A 116 4.69 3.06 -2.21
CA TRP A 116 3.39 2.86 -2.86
C TRP A 116 2.97 4.11 -3.61
N GLU A 117 2.41 3.94 -4.79
CA GLU A 117 1.83 5.04 -5.58
C GLU A 117 0.41 4.69 -6.02
N TYR A 118 -0.46 5.70 -5.93
CA TYR A 118 -1.83 5.59 -6.40
C TYR A 118 -1.92 5.94 -7.90
N ASP A 119 -2.51 5.05 -8.68
CA ASP A 119 -2.80 5.27 -10.10
C ASP A 119 -4.25 5.77 -10.23
N GLN A 120 -4.42 7.04 -10.60
CA GLN A 120 -5.74 7.67 -10.73
C GLN A 120 -6.56 7.11 -11.87
N GLU A 121 -5.91 6.65 -12.92
CA GLU A 121 -6.57 6.10 -14.11
C GLU A 121 -7.15 4.72 -13.82
N LYS A 122 -6.36 3.86 -13.15
CA LYS A 122 -6.77 2.50 -12.75
C LYS A 122 -7.45 2.46 -11.39
N LYS A 123 -7.41 3.56 -10.63
CA LYS A 123 -8.00 3.71 -9.29
C LYS A 123 -7.52 2.64 -8.31
N ARG A 124 -6.20 2.41 -8.29
CA ARG A 124 -5.58 1.43 -7.40
C ARG A 124 -4.17 1.82 -7.00
N TRP A 125 -3.72 1.26 -5.89
CA TRP A 125 -2.36 1.41 -5.39
C TRP A 125 -1.44 0.34 -5.98
N TYR A 126 -0.23 0.74 -6.31
CA TYR A 126 0.83 -0.15 -6.79
C TYR A 126 2.05 -0.05 -5.89
N LEU A 127 2.65 -1.21 -5.64
CA LEU A 127 3.97 -1.28 -5.01
C LEU A 127 5.03 -0.88 -6.04
N MET A 128 5.87 0.10 -5.68
CA MET A 128 6.94 0.61 -6.53
C MET A 128 8.31 0.05 -6.15
N SER A 129 8.45 -0.44 -4.92
CA SER A 129 9.66 -1.10 -4.43
C SER A 129 9.63 -2.60 -4.70
N ASP A 130 10.79 -3.25 -4.55
CA ASP A 130 10.89 -4.70 -4.69
C ASP A 130 10.27 -5.45 -3.51
N LEU A 131 10.05 -6.76 -3.67
CA LEU A 131 9.70 -7.61 -2.55
C LEU A 131 10.84 -7.62 -1.52
N PRO A 132 10.53 -7.89 -0.24
CA PRO A 132 11.57 -7.97 0.79
C PRO A 132 12.65 -8.97 0.43
N ASN A 133 13.90 -8.65 0.77
CA ASN A 133 15.04 -9.55 0.56
C ASN A 133 15.20 -10.48 1.76
N PHE A 134 14.64 -11.66 1.66
CA PHE A 134 14.72 -12.70 2.68
C PHE A 134 15.97 -13.56 2.50
N GLU A 135 17.12 -13.06 2.90
CA GLU A 135 18.40 -13.80 2.86
C GLU A 135 18.55 -14.86 3.96
#